data_a7a24212c912f21cb1aea1b806ccea16
#
_entry.id   a7a24212c912f21cb1aea1b806ccea16
#
_cell.length_a   1.000
_cell.length_b   1.000
_cell.length_c   1.000
_cell.angle_alpha   90.00
_cell.angle_beta   90.00
_cell.angle_gamma   90.00
#
_symmetry.space_group_name_H-M   'P 1'
#
loop_
_entity.id
_entity.type
_entity.pdbx_description
1 polymer ?
#
loop_
_entity_poly.entity_id
_entity_poly.type
_entity_poly.pdbx_seq_one_letter_code
_entity_poly.pdbx_strand_id
1 'polypeptide(L)'
;MSLIDLIKHPLNPELISEAAIQLGESESNVSKALGSLFPAVLGVFAQHSKQKDVINALLETSSLDFSENLLEKAGNSPEIENIISKILGEKSEHILSHVSEYTNINKSSAENLLKVATAATLEGIKKCAHENGLDNQGILSKLAENRCFIPALLPAGMSLEHLGLENLLEKNTEIPVESSAPITHKTKEEVKILHQENSEKSSFWRYRD
;
A
#
# COMPACT_ATOMS: atom_id res chain seq x y z
N MET A 1 12.69 -10.63 7.92
CA MET A 1 11.41 -10.42 8.65
C MET A 1 10.31 -10.08 7.65
N SER A 2 9.07 -10.53 7.83
CA SER A 2 8.00 -10.11 6.91
C SER A 2 7.55 -8.68 7.21
N LEU A 3 6.99 -7.98 6.22
CA LEU A 3 6.42 -6.64 6.42
C LEU A 3 5.34 -6.65 7.52
N ILE A 4 4.53 -7.71 7.55
CA ILE A 4 3.46 -7.89 8.54
C ILE A 4 4.02 -8.03 9.95
N ASP A 5 5.12 -8.78 10.14
CA ASP A 5 5.76 -8.95 11.43
C ASP A 5 6.33 -7.61 11.94
N LEU A 6 6.95 -6.84 11.05
CA LEU A 6 7.52 -5.53 11.37
C LEU A 6 6.45 -4.50 11.78
N ILE A 7 5.28 -4.55 11.15
CA ILE A 7 4.15 -3.66 11.47
C ILE A 7 3.47 -4.09 12.78
N LYS A 8 3.45 -5.38 13.11
CA LYS A 8 2.89 -5.87 14.38
C LYS A 8 3.82 -5.68 15.57
N HIS A 9 5.12 -5.54 15.34
CA HIS A 9 6.12 -5.41 16.39
C HIS A 9 5.86 -4.26 17.38
N PRO A 10 5.36 -3.07 16.93
CA PRO A 10 5.01 -1.98 17.83
C PRO A 10 3.82 -2.25 18.75
N LEU A 11 3.01 -3.30 18.48
CA LEU A 11 1.88 -3.72 19.35
C LEU A 11 2.39 -4.47 20.59
N ASN A 12 3.36 -3.88 21.29
CA ASN A 12 3.81 -4.42 22.55
C ASN A 12 2.85 -4.02 23.71
N PRO A 13 2.82 -4.78 24.81
CA PRO A 13 1.98 -4.45 25.96
C PRO A 13 2.28 -3.06 26.55
N GLU A 14 3.51 -2.60 26.43
CA GLU A 14 3.95 -1.30 26.95
C GLU A 14 3.28 -0.15 26.21
N LEU A 15 3.29 -0.17 24.88
CA LEU A 15 2.58 0.84 24.07
C LEU A 15 1.06 0.84 24.34
N ILE A 16 0.46 -0.35 24.51
CA ILE A 16 -0.97 -0.47 24.80
C ILE A 16 -1.31 0.15 26.14
N SER A 17 -0.51 -0.16 27.17
CA SER A 17 -0.71 0.36 28.53
C SER A 17 -0.48 1.88 28.59
N GLU A 18 0.58 2.38 27.96
CA GLU A 18 0.87 3.81 27.87
C GLU A 18 -0.26 4.56 27.16
N ALA A 19 -0.71 4.05 26.00
CA ALA A 19 -1.80 4.65 25.26
C ALA A 19 -3.13 4.62 26.06
N ALA A 20 -3.41 3.55 26.76
CA ALA A 20 -4.60 3.44 27.60
C ALA A 20 -4.62 4.51 28.70
N ILE A 21 -3.49 4.70 29.39
CA ILE A 21 -3.33 5.72 30.42
C ILE A 21 -3.48 7.12 29.84
N GLN A 22 -2.77 7.40 28.76
CA GLN A 22 -2.73 8.76 28.15
C GLN A 22 -4.10 9.15 27.54
N LEU A 23 -4.83 8.20 26.98
CA LEU A 23 -6.12 8.45 26.31
C LEU A 23 -7.31 8.28 27.27
N GLY A 24 -7.10 7.78 28.48
CA GLY A 24 -8.18 7.47 29.44
C GLY A 24 -9.08 6.32 28.99
N GLU A 25 -8.53 5.38 28.24
CA GLU A 25 -9.23 4.24 27.68
C GLU A 25 -8.79 2.93 28.37
N SER A 26 -9.55 1.84 28.17
CA SER A 26 -9.10 0.53 28.67
C SER A 26 -8.05 -0.09 27.73
N GLU A 27 -7.05 -0.80 28.28
CA GLU A 27 -6.05 -1.53 27.50
C GLU A 27 -6.70 -2.49 26.49
N SER A 28 -7.80 -3.14 26.87
CA SER A 28 -8.56 -4.02 25.98
C SER A 28 -9.11 -3.29 24.76
N ASN A 29 -9.67 -2.08 24.96
CA ASN A 29 -10.23 -1.27 23.87
C ASN A 29 -9.12 -0.71 22.98
N VAL A 30 -8.03 -0.22 23.58
CA VAL A 30 -6.85 0.26 22.84
C VAL A 30 -6.23 -0.87 21.99
N SER A 31 -6.06 -2.05 22.57
CA SER A 31 -5.54 -3.22 21.85
C SER A 31 -6.41 -3.62 20.65
N LYS A 32 -7.73 -3.62 20.82
CA LYS A 32 -8.67 -3.88 19.72
C LYS A 32 -8.61 -2.80 18.67
N ALA A 33 -8.53 -1.53 19.07
CA ALA A 33 -8.46 -0.39 18.15
C ALA A 33 -7.18 -0.45 17.32
N LEU A 34 -6.02 -0.62 17.93
CA LEU A 34 -4.75 -0.78 17.21
C LEU A 34 -4.75 -2.01 16.31
N GLY A 35 -5.30 -3.15 16.82
CA GLY A 35 -5.47 -4.38 16.02
C GLY A 35 -6.34 -4.21 14.78
N SER A 36 -7.24 -3.22 14.76
CA SER A 36 -8.07 -2.85 13.60
C SER A 36 -7.40 -1.80 12.72
N LEU A 37 -6.76 -0.80 13.33
CA LEU A 37 -6.17 0.34 12.63
C LEU A 37 -4.93 -0.05 11.83
N PHE A 38 -4.07 -0.93 12.35
CA PHE A 38 -2.87 -1.36 11.62
C PHE A 38 -3.18 -2.02 10.28
N PRO A 39 -4.03 -3.05 10.20
CA PRO A 39 -4.38 -3.62 8.90
C PRO A 39 -5.15 -2.65 8.01
N ALA A 40 -5.95 -1.74 8.58
CA ALA A 40 -6.64 -0.69 7.83
C ALA A 40 -5.64 0.25 7.14
N VAL A 41 -4.69 0.81 7.89
CA VAL A 41 -3.65 1.69 7.36
C VAL A 41 -2.78 0.96 6.33
N LEU A 42 -2.31 -0.25 6.65
CA LEU A 42 -1.54 -1.06 5.70
C LEU A 42 -2.34 -1.33 4.42
N GLY A 43 -3.65 -1.58 4.55
CA GLY A 43 -4.55 -1.78 3.42
C GLY A 43 -4.62 -0.56 2.50
N VAL A 44 -4.76 0.63 3.07
CA VAL A 44 -4.74 1.87 2.29
C VAL A 44 -3.40 2.08 1.60
N PHE A 45 -2.27 1.90 2.30
CA PHE A 45 -0.95 1.99 1.68
C PHE A 45 -0.75 0.97 0.56
N ALA A 46 -1.21 -0.26 0.75
CA ALA A 46 -1.14 -1.29 -0.27
C ALA A 46 -2.04 -1.00 -1.48
N GLN A 47 -3.22 -0.40 -1.27
CA GLN A 47 -4.10 0.04 -2.34
C GLN A 47 -3.46 1.15 -3.18
N HIS A 48 -2.76 2.08 -2.54
CA HIS A 48 -2.03 3.18 -3.17
C HIS A 48 -0.61 2.81 -3.63
N SER A 49 -0.24 1.53 -3.61
CA SER A 49 1.11 1.05 -3.96
C SER A 49 1.57 1.36 -5.39
N LYS A 50 0.70 1.82 -6.28
CA LYS A 50 1.06 2.33 -7.61
C LYS A 50 1.26 3.84 -7.66
N GLN A 51 0.97 4.56 -6.59
CA GLN A 51 1.01 6.02 -6.54
C GLN A 51 2.32 6.50 -5.91
N LYS A 52 2.81 7.63 -6.39
CA LYS A 52 4.02 8.28 -5.86
C LYS A 52 3.84 8.75 -4.40
N ASP A 53 2.59 8.90 -3.95
CA ASP A 53 2.28 9.45 -2.63
C ASP A 53 2.80 8.58 -1.48
N VAL A 54 2.79 7.25 -1.64
CA VAL A 54 3.39 6.32 -0.66
C VAL A 54 4.89 6.55 -0.53
N ILE A 55 5.59 6.71 -1.65
CA ILE A 55 7.03 6.97 -1.63
C ILE A 55 7.33 8.36 -1.06
N ASN A 56 6.53 9.37 -1.42
CA ASN A 56 6.66 10.71 -0.86
C ASN A 56 6.46 10.71 0.66
N ALA A 57 5.45 9.97 1.16
CA ALA A 57 5.23 9.83 2.61
C ALA A 57 6.43 9.19 3.33
N LEU A 58 7.05 8.17 2.74
CA LEU A 58 8.26 7.55 3.28
C LEU A 58 9.44 8.52 3.29
N LEU A 59 9.58 9.35 2.26
CA LEU A 59 10.62 10.39 2.17
C LEU A 59 10.37 11.52 3.18
N GLU A 60 9.14 12.02 3.29
CA GLU A 60 8.75 13.05 4.26
C GLU A 60 9.03 12.63 5.71
N THR A 61 8.88 11.33 6.01
CA THR A 61 9.16 10.78 7.35
C THR A 61 10.55 10.17 7.51
N SER A 62 11.44 10.29 6.52
CA SER A 62 12.77 9.65 6.55
C SER A 62 13.65 10.15 7.70
N SER A 63 13.49 11.41 8.10
CA SER A 63 14.22 12.04 9.22
C SER A 63 13.55 11.82 10.58
N LEU A 64 12.33 11.28 10.61
CA LEU A 64 11.60 11.03 11.84
C LEU A 64 11.92 9.62 12.34
N ASP A 65 12.27 9.53 13.60
CA ASP A 65 12.50 8.28 14.33
C ASP A 65 11.36 8.06 15.33
N PHE A 66 10.53 7.07 15.04
CA PHE A 66 9.42 6.66 15.88
C PHE A 66 9.73 5.43 16.75
N SER A 67 10.98 5.00 16.81
CA SER A 67 11.39 3.83 17.61
C SER A 67 11.23 4.03 19.11
N GLU A 68 11.31 5.29 19.55
CA GLU A 68 11.10 5.69 20.94
C GLU A 68 9.94 6.70 21.03
N ASN A 69 9.11 6.58 22.08
CA ASN A 69 7.99 7.50 22.35
C ASN A 69 7.01 7.64 21.15
N LEU A 70 6.69 6.52 20.50
CA LEU A 70 5.84 6.47 19.32
C LEU A 70 4.52 7.24 19.50
N LEU A 71 3.88 7.09 20.68
CA LEU A 71 2.59 7.71 20.97
C LEU A 71 2.67 9.25 20.99
N GLU A 72 3.66 9.80 21.67
CA GLU A 72 3.85 11.24 21.77
C GLU A 72 4.29 11.85 20.44
N LYS A 73 5.30 11.24 19.80
CA LYS A 73 5.84 11.73 18.52
C LYS A 73 4.80 11.65 17.40
N ALA A 74 4.05 10.56 17.28
CA ALA A 74 3.03 10.41 16.26
C ALA A 74 1.82 11.32 16.51
N GLY A 75 1.40 11.46 17.77
CA GLY A 75 0.29 12.32 18.16
C GLY A 75 0.50 13.80 17.82
N ASN A 76 1.75 14.27 17.92
CA ASN A 76 2.13 15.67 17.71
C ASN A 76 2.82 15.94 16.36
N SER A 77 2.88 14.96 15.44
CA SER A 77 3.57 15.11 14.16
C SER A 77 2.65 15.68 13.08
N PRO A 78 2.91 16.90 12.59
CA PRO A 78 2.18 17.46 11.45
C PRO A 78 2.43 16.66 10.15
N GLU A 79 3.57 16.00 10.03
CA GLU A 79 3.89 15.14 8.90
C GLU A 79 2.93 13.93 8.85
N ILE A 80 2.67 13.31 10.00
CA ILE A 80 1.72 12.19 10.09
C ILE A 80 0.30 12.64 9.75
N GLU A 81 -0.12 13.82 10.23
CA GLU A 81 -1.43 14.40 9.87
C GLU A 81 -1.56 14.66 8.37
N ASN A 82 -0.51 15.20 7.76
CA ASN A 82 -0.45 15.44 6.33
C ASN A 82 -0.53 14.13 5.51
N ILE A 83 0.16 13.08 5.96
CA ILE A 83 0.13 11.76 5.33
C ILE A 83 -1.26 11.12 5.46
N ILE A 84 -1.89 11.19 6.63
CA ILE A 84 -3.26 10.71 6.83
C ILE A 84 -4.20 11.43 5.85
N SER A 85 -4.11 12.76 5.75
CA SER A 85 -4.93 13.55 4.84
C SER A 85 -4.69 13.18 3.37
N LYS A 86 -3.45 13.01 2.94
CA LYS A 86 -3.08 12.72 1.54
C LYS A 86 -3.38 11.28 1.11
N ILE A 87 -3.09 10.31 1.98
CA ILE A 87 -3.15 8.89 1.63
C ILE A 87 -4.46 8.25 2.04
N LEU A 88 -4.93 8.52 3.26
CA LEU A 88 -6.20 7.99 3.74
C LEU A 88 -7.37 8.86 3.27
N GLY A 89 -7.22 10.20 3.25
CA GLY A 89 -8.25 11.11 2.78
C GLY A 89 -9.60 10.87 3.47
N GLU A 90 -10.67 10.80 2.69
CA GLU A 90 -12.04 10.54 3.20
C GLU A 90 -12.19 9.18 3.89
N LYS A 91 -11.33 8.20 3.57
CA LYS A 91 -11.35 6.88 4.24
C LYS A 91 -10.98 6.97 5.72
N SER A 92 -10.22 7.99 6.14
CA SER A 92 -9.87 8.19 7.53
C SER A 92 -11.10 8.33 8.43
N GLU A 93 -12.08 9.14 8.03
CA GLU A 93 -13.34 9.31 8.76
C GLU A 93 -14.14 8.01 8.84
N HIS A 94 -14.19 7.27 7.75
CA HIS A 94 -14.88 5.98 7.69
C HIS A 94 -14.24 4.96 8.63
N ILE A 95 -12.91 4.82 8.56
CA ILE A 95 -12.13 3.96 9.46
C ILE A 95 -12.34 4.36 10.93
N LEU A 96 -12.24 5.66 11.24
CA LEU A 96 -12.40 6.17 12.61
C LEU A 96 -13.78 5.88 13.18
N SER A 97 -14.84 6.11 12.40
CA SER A 97 -16.22 5.85 12.85
C SER A 97 -16.42 4.38 13.18
N HIS A 98 -16.02 3.49 12.28
CA HIS A 98 -16.17 2.04 12.50
C HIS A 98 -15.29 1.50 13.62
N VAL A 99 -14.05 1.97 13.73
CA VAL A 99 -13.15 1.54 14.83
C VAL A 99 -13.66 2.04 16.18
N SER A 100 -14.08 3.30 16.26
CA SER A 100 -14.64 3.90 17.48
C SER A 100 -15.87 3.11 17.96
N GLU A 101 -16.80 2.80 17.05
CA GLU A 101 -18.00 2.03 17.34
C GLU A 101 -17.68 0.58 17.75
N TYR A 102 -16.81 -0.10 16.98
CA TYR A 102 -16.43 -1.49 17.23
C TYR A 102 -15.70 -1.67 18.55
N THR A 103 -14.85 -0.73 18.95
CA THR A 103 -14.00 -0.84 20.13
C THR A 103 -14.53 -0.09 21.35
N ASN A 104 -15.59 0.69 21.16
CA ASN A 104 -16.20 1.54 22.19
C ASN A 104 -15.21 2.53 22.82
N ILE A 105 -14.33 3.12 21.98
CA ILE A 105 -13.47 4.25 22.34
C ILE A 105 -14.04 5.55 21.78
N ASN A 106 -13.67 6.68 22.39
CA ASN A 106 -14.09 7.96 21.82
C ASN A 106 -13.33 8.28 20.52
N LYS A 107 -13.94 9.15 19.69
CA LYS A 107 -13.39 9.49 18.37
C LYS A 107 -12.00 10.13 18.47
N SER A 108 -11.77 10.99 19.46
CA SER A 108 -10.46 11.64 19.65
C SER A 108 -9.37 10.61 20.01
N SER A 109 -9.69 9.60 20.82
CA SER A 109 -8.78 8.47 21.10
C SER A 109 -8.50 7.67 19.84
N ALA A 110 -9.53 7.39 19.03
CA ALA A 110 -9.36 6.69 17.75
C ALA A 110 -8.48 7.48 16.79
N GLU A 111 -8.61 8.81 16.70
CA GLU A 111 -7.74 9.69 15.89
C GLU A 111 -6.27 9.62 16.32
N ASN A 112 -6.00 9.69 17.62
CA ASN A 112 -4.64 9.57 18.13
C ASN A 112 -4.06 8.19 17.82
N LEU A 113 -4.84 7.12 18.01
CA LEU A 113 -4.39 5.76 17.67
C LEU A 113 -4.20 5.55 16.16
N LEU A 114 -4.97 6.25 15.30
CA LEU A 114 -4.75 6.24 13.86
C LEU A 114 -3.40 6.86 13.49
N LYS A 115 -3.02 7.98 14.15
CA LYS A 115 -1.70 8.60 13.96
C LYS A 115 -0.59 7.62 14.37
N VAL A 116 -0.73 6.96 15.50
CA VAL A 116 0.20 5.93 15.99
C VAL A 116 0.30 4.77 15.00
N ALA A 117 -0.82 4.24 14.52
CA ALA A 117 -0.85 3.16 13.55
C ALA A 117 -0.19 3.57 12.22
N THR A 118 -0.39 4.81 11.77
CA THR A 118 0.23 5.34 10.55
C THR A 118 1.74 5.47 10.71
N ALA A 119 2.21 6.07 11.80
CA ALA A 119 3.64 6.20 12.08
C ALA A 119 4.35 4.85 12.18
N ALA A 120 3.77 3.90 12.92
CA ALA A 120 4.32 2.56 13.05
C ALA A 120 4.31 1.77 11.72
N THR A 121 3.29 1.96 10.88
CA THR A 121 3.25 1.34 9.54
C THR A 121 4.37 1.88 8.66
N LEU A 122 4.60 3.20 8.65
CA LEU A 122 5.70 3.82 7.91
C LEU A 122 7.07 3.33 8.41
N GLU A 123 7.26 3.25 9.73
CA GLU A 123 8.48 2.73 10.32
C GLU A 123 8.72 1.26 9.95
N GLY A 124 7.68 0.44 10.00
CA GLY A 124 7.76 -0.96 9.57
C GLY A 124 8.11 -1.11 8.08
N ILE A 125 7.56 -0.25 7.21
CA ILE A 125 7.91 -0.23 5.78
C ILE A 125 9.36 0.19 5.58
N LYS A 126 9.84 1.25 6.24
CA LYS A 126 11.24 1.72 6.18
C LYS A 126 12.20 0.62 6.64
N LYS A 127 11.91 -0.02 7.75
CA LYS A 127 12.72 -1.11 8.30
C LYS A 127 12.75 -2.31 7.36
N CYS A 128 11.59 -2.70 6.80
CA CYS A 128 11.52 -3.77 5.81
C CYS A 128 12.35 -3.44 4.56
N ALA A 129 12.30 -2.21 4.08
CA ALA A 129 13.08 -1.75 2.94
C ALA A 129 14.58 -1.83 3.21
N HIS A 130 15.02 -1.35 4.38
CA HIS A 130 16.42 -1.38 4.78
C HIS A 130 16.93 -2.82 4.94
N GLU A 131 16.22 -3.69 5.66
CA GLU A 131 16.62 -5.08 5.90
C GLU A 131 16.71 -5.93 4.62
N ASN A 132 15.88 -5.62 3.63
CA ASN A 132 15.81 -6.38 2.37
C ASN A 132 16.48 -5.66 1.18
N GLY A 133 17.11 -4.50 1.40
CA GLY A 133 17.75 -3.71 0.35
C GLY A 133 16.79 -3.29 -0.76
N LEU A 134 15.53 -2.94 -0.40
CA LEU A 134 14.50 -2.59 -1.38
C LEU A 134 14.64 -1.13 -1.80
N ASP A 135 14.60 -0.92 -3.10
CA ASP A 135 14.38 0.39 -3.69
C ASP A 135 12.89 0.78 -3.67
N ASN A 136 12.54 1.96 -4.16
CA ASN A 136 11.17 2.45 -4.20
C ASN A 136 10.22 1.48 -4.92
N GLN A 137 10.67 0.85 -5.99
CA GLN A 137 9.86 -0.12 -6.74
C GLN A 137 9.68 -1.41 -5.95
N GLY A 138 10.73 -1.87 -5.28
CA GLY A 138 10.69 -3.02 -4.38
C GLY A 138 9.72 -2.84 -3.22
N ILE A 139 9.67 -1.64 -2.63
CA ILE A 139 8.70 -1.28 -1.58
C ILE A 139 7.27 -1.38 -2.10
N LEU A 140 6.98 -0.76 -3.25
CA LEU A 140 5.64 -0.77 -3.84
C LEU A 140 5.20 -2.20 -4.20
N SER A 141 6.11 -3.01 -4.76
CA SER A 141 5.85 -4.42 -5.06
C SER A 141 5.54 -5.20 -3.78
N LYS A 142 6.32 -4.97 -2.73
CA LYS A 142 6.13 -5.64 -1.43
C LYS A 142 4.79 -5.29 -0.79
N LEU A 143 4.37 -4.03 -0.85
CA LEU A 143 3.04 -3.62 -0.40
C LEU A 143 1.93 -4.31 -1.20
N ALA A 144 2.06 -4.36 -2.53
CA ALA A 144 1.09 -5.01 -3.41
C ALA A 144 0.97 -6.54 -3.13
N GLU A 145 2.09 -7.23 -2.90
CA GLU A 145 2.13 -8.65 -2.54
C GLU A 145 1.40 -8.94 -1.22
N ASN A 146 1.47 -8.04 -0.26
CA ASN A 146 0.87 -8.26 1.06
C ASN A 146 -0.64 -7.98 1.12
N ARG A 147 -1.27 -7.47 0.06
CA ARG A 147 -2.71 -7.18 0.02
C ARG A 147 -3.59 -8.37 0.40
N CYS A 148 -3.27 -9.55 -0.11
CA CYS A 148 -4.06 -10.76 0.11
C CYS A 148 -4.06 -11.24 1.58
N PHE A 149 -3.09 -10.79 2.38
CA PHE A 149 -3.00 -11.16 3.79
C PHE A 149 -3.75 -10.19 4.73
N ILE A 150 -4.07 -8.98 4.25
CA ILE A 150 -4.71 -7.94 5.08
C ILE A 150 -6.04 -8.38 5.67
N PRO A 151 -6.96 -9.06 4.93
CA PRO A 151 -8.21 -9.51 5.52
C PRO A 151 -8.03 -10.47 6.70
N ALA A 152 -7.00 -11.31 6.66
CA ALA A 152 -6.68 -12.25 7.74
C ALA A 152 -6.07 -11.58 8.99
N LEU A 153 -5.70 -10.31 8.90
CA LEU A 153 -5.18 -9.53 10.02
C LEU A 153 -6.27 -8.80 10.78
N LEU A 154 -7.46 -8.66 10.19
CA LEU A 154 -8.58 -7.97 10.82
C LEU A 154 -9.14 -8.79 11.98
N PRO A 155 -9.52 -8.15 13.08
CA PRO A 155 -10.17 -8.83 14.18
C PRO A 155 -11.57 -9.36 13.78
N ALA A 156 -12.04 -10.39 14.50
CA ALA A 156 -13.37 -10.95 14.27
C ALA A 156 -14.45 -9.88 14.39
N GLY A 157 -15.33 -9.79 13.41
CA GLY A 157 -16.38 -8.76 13.34
C GLY A 157 -16.00 -7.50 12.56
N MET A 158 -14.75 -7.38 12.10
CA MET A 158 -14.30 -6.31 11.21
C MET A 158 -14.06 -6.87 9.80
N SER A 159 -14.48 -6.15 8.78
CA SER A 159 -14.27 -6.52 7.36
C SER A 159 -13.61 -5.39 6.58
N LEU A 160 -13.09 -5.69 5.38
CA LEU A 160 -12.56 -4.66 4.48
C LEU A 160 -13.61 -3.61 4.12
N GLU A 161 -14.85 -4.03 3.98
CA GLU A 161 -16.00 -3.17 3.66
C GLU A 161 -16.24 -2.14 4.77
N HIS A 162 -16.18 -2.57 6.04
CA HIS A 162 -16.27 -1.67 7.20
C HIS A 162 -15.16 -0.61 7.25
N LEU A 163 -14.06 -0.83 6.55
CA LEU A 163 -12.91 0.07 6.49
C LEU A 163 -12.83 0.86 5.18
N GLY A 164 -13.83 0.73 4.28
CA GLY A 164 -13.79 1.35 2.95
C GLY A 164 -12.69 0.80 2.06
N LEU A 165 -12.33 -0.48 2.24
CA LEU A 165 -11.25 -1.17 1.54
C LEU A 165 -11.75 -2.33 0.67
N GLU A 166 -13.03 -2.32 0.28
CA GLU A 166 -13.66 -3.36 -0.54
C GLU A 166 -12.89 -3.65 -1.84
N ASN A 167 -12.31 -2.63 -2.44
CA ASN A 167 -11.54 -2.74 -3.70
C ASN A 167 -10.07 -3.16 -3.49
N LEU A 168 -9.66 -3.46 -2.25
CA LEU A 168 -8.26 -3.80 -1.95
C LEU A 168 -7.79 -5.04 -2.72
N LEU A 169 -8.66 -6.03 -2.86
CA LEU A 169 -8.35 -7.31 -3.50
C LEU A 169 -8.64 -7.30 -5.02
N GLU A 170 -9.30 -6.28 -5.53
CA GLU A 170 -9.50 -6.14 -6.96
C GLU A 170 -8.14 -5.98 -7.64
N LYS A 171 -7.86 -6.88 -8.57
CA LYS A 171 -6.74 -6.69 -9.48
C LYS A 171 -7.06 -5.46 -10.32
N ASN A 172 -6.39 -4.34 -10.08
CA ASN A 172 -6.34 -3.26 -11.05
C ASN A 172 -5.74 -3.82 -12.34
N THR A 173 -6.57 -4.34 -13.21
CA THR A 173 -6.27 -4.67 -14.60
C THR A 173 -6.23 -3.38 -15.45
N GLU A 174 -5.62 -2.34 -14.93
CA GLU A 174 -5.11 -1.24 -15.75
C GLU A 174 -3.61 -1.44 -15.91
N ILE A 175 -3.26 -2.46 -16.69
CA ILE A 175 -2.08 -2.35 -17.52
C ILE A 175 -2.42 -1.20 -18.47
N PRO A 176 -1.64 -0.12 -18.56
CA PRO A 176 -1.72 0.77 -19.70
C PRO A 176 -1.38 -0.14 -20.88
N VAL A 177 -2.37 -0.50 -21.66
CA VAL A 177 -2.13 -1.04 -22.98
C VAL A 177 -1.57 0.17 -23.74
N GLU A 178 -0.25 0.29 -23.70
CA GLU A 178 0.47 1.06 -24.71
C GLU A 178 -0.07 0.52 -26.02
N SER A 179 -0.77 1.39 -26.74
CA SER A 179 -1.42 1.13 -28.00
C SER A 179 -0.42 0.46 -28.94
N SER A 180 -0.30 -0.86 -28.87
CA SER A 180 0.24 -1.64 -29.96
C SER A 180 -0.81 -1.56 -31.07
N ALA A 181 -0.49 -0.78 -32.10
CA ALA A 181 -1.22 -0.74 -33.35
C ALA A 181 -1.63 -2.17 -33.74
N PRO A 182 -2.85 -2.37 -34.29
CA PRO A 182 -3.32 -3.69 -34.64
C PRO A 182 -2.34 -4.34 -35.60
N ILE A 183 -1.79 -5.48 -35.19
CA ILE A 183 -1.06 -6.35 -36.10
C ILE A 183 -2.10 -6.86 -37.07
N THR A 184 -2.20 -6.22 -38.24
CA THR A 184 -2.94 -6.72 -39.36
C THR A 184 -2.34 -8.07 -39.74
N HIS A 185 -3.07 -9.13 -39.54
CA HIS A 185 -2.74 -10.44 -40.09
C HIS A 185 -2.69 -10.29 -41.62
N LYS A 186 -1.49 -10.21 -42.19
CA LYS A 186 -1.30 -10.35 -43.62
C LYS A 186 -1.79 -11.74 -44.01
N THR A 187 -2.81 -11.78 -44.84
CA THR A 187 -3.36 -13.00 -45.42
C THR A 187 -2.28 -13.72 -46.25
N LYS A 188 -2.37 -15.02 -46.34
CA LYS A 188 -1.44 -15.88 -47.09
C LYS A 188 -1.19 -15.46 -48.55
N GLU A 189 -2.03 -14.64 -49.15
CA GLU A 189 -1.90 -14.11 -50.53
C GLU A 189 -0.84 -13.04 -50.63
N GLU A 190 -0.67 -12.13 -49.67
CA GLU A 190 0.34 -11.07 -49.73
C GLU A 190 1.78 -11.61 -49.62
N VAL A 191 1.98 -12.74 -48.97
CA VAL A 191 3.31 -13.39 -48.88
C VAL A 191 3.74 -14.00 -50.22
N LYS A 192 2.78 -14.42 -51.07
CA LYS A 192 3.08 -14.97 -52.40
C LYS A 192 3.58 -13.87 -53.39
N ILE A 193 3.04 -12.68 -53.29
CA ILE A 193 3.42 -11.54 -54.19
C ILE A 193 4.82 -11.07 -53.86
N LEU A 194 5.22 -11.00 -52.61
CA LEU A 194 6.58 -10.59 -52.19
C LEU A 194 7.66 -11.61 -52.60
N HIS A 195 7.33 -12.89 -52.70
CA HIS A 195 8.26 -13.91 -53.19
C HIS A 195 8.46 -13.86 -54.70
N GLN A 196 7.47 -13.40 -55.46
CA GLN A 196 7.54 -13.29 -56.90
C GLN A 196 8.36 -12.07 -57.35
N GLU A 197 8.22 -10.91 -56.67
CA GLU A 197 9.04 -9.73 -56.95
C GLU A 197 10.54 -9.90 -56.65
N ASN A 198 10.87 -10.70 -55.64
CA ASN A 198 12.28 -10.95 -55.29
C ASN A 198 12.96 -11.97 -56.23
N SER A 199 12.20 -12.81 -56.91
CA SER A 199 12.73 -13.76 -57.87
C SER A 199 13.05 -13.06 -59.23
N GLU A 200 12.29 -12.07 -59.61
CA GLU A 200 12.55 -11.29 -60.85
C GLU A 200 13.74 -10.32 -60.73
N LYS A 201 13.96 -9.74 -59.55
CA LYS A 201 15.13 -8.87 -59.33
C LYS A 201 16.45 -9.63 -59.26
N SER A 202 16.46 -10.89 -58.91
CA SER A 202 17.68 -11.72 -58.84
C SER A 202 18.13 -12.23 -60.24
N SER A 203 17.23 -12.28 -61.22
CA SER A 203 17.57 -12.69 -62.59
C SER A 203 18.14 -11.55 -63.45
N PHE A 204 17.89 -10.29 -63.10
CA PHE A 204 18.34 -9.13 -63.86
C PHE A 204 19.84 -8.84 -63.71
N TRP A 205 20.47 -9.30 -62.64
CA TRP A 205 21.90 -9.07 -62.37
C TRP A 205 22.86 -10.17 -62.91
N ARG A 206 22.32 -11.18 -63.58
CA ARG A 206 23.12 -12.33 -64.07
C ARG A 206 23.54 -12.20 -65.53
N TYR A 207 23.19 -11.14 -66.24
CA TYR A 207 23.57 -10.87 -67.65
C TYR A 207 24.19 -9.49 -67.83
N ARG A 208 25.37 -9.29 -67.24
CA ARG A 208 26.20 -8.13 -67.57
C ARG A 208 27.66 -8.50 -67.30
N ASP A 209 28.25 -9.22 -68.28
CA ASP A 209 29.65 -9.22 -68.65
C ASP A 209 29.74 -9.27 -70.15
#